data_a86b3b4f64293bfece915ce9e50f6acd
#
_entry.id   a86b3b4f64293bfece915ce9e50f6acd
#
_cell.length_a   1.000
_cell.length_b   1.000
_cell.length_c   1.000
_cell.angle_alpha   90.00
_cell.angle_beta   90.00
_cell.angle_gamma   90.00
#
_symmetry.space_group_name_H-M   'P 1'
#
loop_
_entity.id
_entity.type
_entity.pdbx_description
1 polymer ?
#
loop_
_entity_poly.entity_id
_entity_poly.type
_entity_poly.pdbx_seq_one_letter_code
_entity_poly.pdbx_strand_id
1 'polypeptide(L)'
;MPAIQRGSARPHGPPDLIVVSDLHLGRGIDPATKRYHRLEAFFYDEDFRAFCRWICADAAARGAPMTLVLNGDVFDFLRIEPEIPPEGTSLERRFGPLVTPPVAARMVADILAGHPAFVEALAGVLAAEHDLVLVCGNHDLELQWPQVQEEVRRALAAAVDSIAAGASPAAGASGGASGALARLRFEPWFHYEPGRIWIEHGCQYDPENAFRFPLRSRLEGSPHVAHVAERDMPLGNFFQRYLYNAFGQITFIVPSSRANYRYFRFLLANQPRLLVRVGLSQGLFVLQLLRRLARPPDPDWQQAAEAAHRAELGDLAEHSGLGDKLEQIDAMKFRGADAARALTGILRQAVKLVAGGVGTAVLALALLTAASHAIEALTVGFGWKALLSLVLYLTFGALSASALVAAAVRIPGDEPVRPLRAAAERIAKLLDVPVVTFGHTHDEVVSAIGRTSGRGWYFNTGTWLAVFTHDVLMPRERVQYTFLRVRGNEPELLQWSPGRGHEMPVVLLEEEPVNSVTVPPEEQRPSPGQDHRASVG
;
A
#
# COMPACT_ATOMS: atom_id res chain seq x y z
N MET A 1 19.74 -20.25 13.76
CA MET A 1 19.69 -18.79 14.01
C MET A 1 20.19 -18.52 15.42
N PRO A 2 21.03 -17.50 15.71
CA PRO A 2 21.47 -17.24 17.08
C PRO A 2 20.31 -16.70 17.90
N ALA A 3 20.17 -17.23 19.11
CA ALA A 3 19.17 -16.81 20.10
C ALA A 3 19.32 -15.31 20.41
N ILE A 4 18.22 -14.58 20.31
CA ILE A 4 18.14 -13.17 20.70
C ILE A 4 18.39 -13.11 22.21
N GLN A 5 19.61 -12.71 22.62
CA GLN A 5 19.88 -12.34 24.00
C GLN A 5 19.03 -11.10 24.31
N ARG A 6 18.05 -11.28 25.21
CA ARG A 6 17.34 -10.13 25.81
C ARG A 6 18.39 -9.27 26.50
N GLY A 7 18.67 -8.11 25.91
CA GLY A 7 19.57 -7.12 26.48
C GLY A 7 19.13 -6.75 27.88
N SER A 8 20.09 -6.53 28.76
CA SER A 8 19.91 -6.03 30.13
C SER A 8 18.96 -4.84 30.13
N ALA A 9 18.01 -4.83 31.07
CA ALA A 9 17.05 -3.73 31.24
C ALA A 9 17.78 -2.36 31.22
N ARG A 10 17.50 -1.56 30.18
CA ARG A 10 18.03 -0.20 30.09
C ARG A 10 17.38 0.66 31.18
N PRO A 11 18.09 1.59 31.81
CA PRO A 11 17.57 2.42 32.92
C PRO A 11 16.49 3.44 32.48
N HIS A 12 16.21 3.54 31.19
CA HIS A 12 15.17 4.38 30.60
C HIS A 12 14.03 3.48 30.09
N GLY A 13 12.78 3.96 30.17
CA GLY A 13 11.59 3.24 29.68
C GLY A 13 11.75 2.68 28.24
N PRO A 14 10.71 2.07 27.67
CA PRO A 14 10.80 1.52 26.33
C PRO A 14 11.23 2.60 25.33
N PRO A 15 11.98 2.26 24.25
CA PRO A 15 12.42 3.22 23.25
C PRO A 15 11.23 3.89 22.60
N ASP A 16 11.39 5.13 22.17
CA ASP A 16 10.40 5.79 21.36
C ASP A 16 10.26 5.06 20.01
N LEU A 17 9.05 4.93 19.52
CA LEU A 17 8.77 4.35 18.21
C LEU A 17 8.44 5.47 17.21
N ILE A 18 9.08 5.40 16.06
CA ILE A 18 8.75 6.21 14.88
C ILE A 18 8.39 5.23 13.76
N VAL A 19 7.17 5.31 13.24
CA VAL A 19 6.69 4.40 12.20
C VAL A 19 6.39 5.20 10.94
N VAL A 20 6.96 4.76 9.82
CA VAL A 20 6.74 5.29 8.46
C VAL A 20 6.40 4.11 7.56
N SER A 21 5.53 4.29 6.56
CA SER A 21 5.20 3.26 5.57
C SER A 21 5.10 3.82 4.16
N ASP A 22 4.98 2.94 3.18
CA ASP A 22 4.59 3.26 1.81
C ASP A 22 5.47 4.34 1.15
N LEU A 23 6.78 4.08 1.10
CA LEU A 23 7.74 4.94 0.41
C LEU A 23 7.85 4.58 -1.07
N HIS A 24 7.73 3.31 -1.44
CA HIS A 24 7.77 2.80 -2.81
C HIS A 24 9.00 3.25 -3.61
N LEU A 25 10.19 3.09 -3.05
CA LEU A 25 11.44 3.36 -3.75
C LEU A 25 11.57 2.44 -4.97
N GLY A 26 11.64 3.03 -6.16
CA GLY A 26 11.92 2.35 -7.41
C GLY A 26 13.41 2.29 -7.72
N ARG A 27 13.77 2.39 -9.00
CA ARG A 27 15.19 2.40 -9.44
C ARG A 27 15.95 3.69 -9.11
N GLY A 28 15.25 4.75 -8.71
CA GLY A 28 15.85 6.02 -8.36
C GLY A 28 16.53 6.73 -9.52
N ILE A 29 17.64 7.40 -9.22
CA ILE A 29 18.44 8.14 -10.18
C ILE A 29 19.51 7.23 -10.78
N ASP A 30 19.52 7.11 -12.10
CA ASP A 30 20.63 6.48 -12.83
C ASP A 30 21.92 7.27 -12.61
N PRO A 31 22.96 6.65 -12.05
CA PRO A 31 24.21 7.36 -11.74
C PRO A 31 24.93 7.94 -12.95
N ALA A 32 24.77 7.33 -14.13
CA ALA A 32 25.45 7.75 -15.36
C ALA A 32 24.71 8.90 -16.06
N THR A 33 23.38 8.79 -16.17
CA THR A 33 22.56 9.78 -16.91
C THR A 33 22.01 10.89 -16.04
N LYS A 34 22.04 10.73 -14.71
CA LYS A 34 21.45 11.64 -13.71
C LYS A 34 19.94 11.85 -13.91
N ARG A 35 19.25 10.87 -14.48
CA ARG A 35 17.80 10.90 -14.70
C ARG A 35 17.12 9.85 -13.85
N TYR A 36 15.94 10.20 -13.37
CA TYR A 36 15.07 9.22 -12.71
C TYR A 36 14.58 8.17 -13.70
N HIS A 37 14.46 6.96 -13.20
CA HIS A 37 13.84 5.88 -13.98
C HIS A 37 12.36 6.21 -14.25
N ARG A 38 11.85 5.75 -15.43
CA ARG A 38 10.49 6.08 -15.88
C ARG A 38 9.35 5.60 -14.95
N LEU A 39 9.62 4.62 -14.10
CA LEU A 39 8.65 4.06 -13.15
C LEU A 39 8.89 4.55 -11.72
N GLU A 40 9.83 5.49 -11.51
CA GLU A 40 10.09 6.02 -10.19
C GLU A 40 8.89 6.76 -9.63
N ALA A 41 8.64 6.59 -8.34
CA ALA A 41 7.59 7.28 -7.61
C ALA A 41 8.11 8.09 -6.41
N PHE A 42 9.24 7.68 -5.85
CA PHE A 42 9.83 8.33 -4.69
C PHE A 42 10.93 9.33 -5.11
N PHE A 43 10.72 10.60 -4.84
CA PHE A 43 11.62 11.69 -5.21
C PHE A 43 12.09 12.48 -3.99
N TYR A 44 11.98 11.94 -2.79
CA TYR A 44 12.06 12.67 -1.52
C TYR A 44 13.21 12.19 -0.63
N ASP A 45 14.28 11.67 -1.23
CA ASP A 45 15.45 11.14 -0.52
C ASP A 45 16.06 12.16 0.45
N GLU A 46 16.20 13.40 0.00
CA GLU A 46 16.78 14.48 0.80
C GLU A 46 15.87 14.88 1.97
N ASP A 47 14.56 14.91 1.73
CA ASP A 47 13.57 15.20 2.78
C ASP A 47 13.56 14.08 3.82
N PHE A 48 13.66 12.82 3.38
CA PHE A 48 13.75 11.67 4.27
C PHE A 48 15.06 11.70 5.08
N ARG A 49 16.18 12.07 4.47
CA ARG A 49 17.46 12.24 5.16
C ARG A 49 17.40 13.36 6.21
N ALA A 50 16.76 14.47 5.88
CA ALA A 50 16.55 15.55 6.82
C ALA A 50 15.65 15.13 8.00
N PHE A 51 14.59 14.39 7.73
CA PHE A 51 13.72 13.79 8.73
C PHE A 51 14.48 12.83 9.65
N CYS A 52 15.27 11.90 9.10
CA CYS A 52 16.08 10.97 9.92
C CYS A 52 17.07 11.70 10.82
N ARG A 53 17.73 12.77 10.33
CA ARG A 53 18.60 13.60 11.16
C ARG A 53 17.83 14.29 12.28
N TRP A 54 16.63 14.80 11.99
CA TRP A 54 15.80 15.45 12.97
C TRP A 54 15.33 14.49 14.07
N ILE A 55 14.83 13.28 13.76
CA ILE A 55 14.42 12.30 14.77
C ILE A 55 15.59 11.84 15.64
N CYS A 56 16.78 11.65 15.06
CA CYS A 56 17.99 11.32 15.81
C CYS A 56 18.40 12.48 16.76
N ALA A 57 18.34 13.74 16.29
CA ALA A 57 18.65 14.91 17.12
C ALA A 57 17.64 15.08 18.26
N ASP A 58 16.35 14.87 18.02
CA ASP A 58 15.29 14.90 19.03
C ASP A 58 15.48 13.79 20.07
N ALA A 59 15.80 12.58 19.65
CA ALA A 59 16.11 11.47 20.54
C ALA A 59 17.34 11.74 21.42
N ALA A 60 18.41 12.27 20.83
CA ALA A 60 19.63 12.67 21.52
C ALA A 60 19.38 13.78 22.56
N ALA A 61 18.61 14.83 22.18
CA ALA A 61 18.26 15.93 23.08
C ALA A 61 17.48 15.47 24.32
N ARG A 62 16.70 14.39 24.18
CA ARG A 62 15.95 13.78 25.30
C ARG A 62 16.70 12.67 26.03
N GLY A 63 17.87 12.26 25.51
CA GLY A 63 18.60 11.12 26.04
C GLY A 63 17.82 9.79 25.95
N ALA A 64 16.86 9.69 25.02
CA ALA A 64 15.97 8.55 24.87
C ALA A 64 16.38 7.70 23.65
N PRO A 65 16.47 6.35 23.77
CA PRO A 65 16.65 5.48 22.63
C PRO A 65 15.41 5.53 21.72
N MET A 66 15.61 5.26 20.43
CA MET A 66 14.55 5.29 19.42
C MET A 66 14.61 4.03 18.55
N THR A 67 13.47 3.56 18.09
CA THR A 67 13.33 2.56 17.04
C THR A 67 12.60 3.19 15.85
N LEU A 68 13.25 3.23 14.69
CA LEU A 68 12.60 3.56 13.42
C LEU A 68 12.04 2.27 12.81
N VAL A 69 10.74 2.23 12.57
CA VAL A 69 10.05 1.13 11.90
C VAL A 69 9.59 1.57 10.51
N LEU A 70 10.12 0.95 9.47
CA LEU A 70 9.64 1.09 8.11
C LEU A 70 8.62 -0.03 7.86
N ASN A 71 7.35 0.34 7.82
CA ASN A 71 6.21 -0.57 7.92
C ASN A 71 5.67 -0.99 6.54
N GLY A 72 6.50 -1.65 5.75
CA GLY A 72 6.15 -2.23 4.45
C GLY A 72 6.09 -1.23 3.30
N ASP A 73 6.15 -1.77 2.10
CA ASP A 73 6.18 -1.04 0.83
C ASP A 73 7.27 0.06 0.81
N VAL A 74 8.42 -0.27 1.40
CA VAL A 74 9.61 0.58 1.38
C VAL A 74 10.24 0.53 0.00
N PHE A 75 10.43 -0.69 -0.54
CA PHE A 75 10.99 -0.93 -1.87
C PHE A 75 9.89 -1.40 -2.82
N ASP A 76 9.83 -0.83 -4.02
CA ASP A 76 8.83 -1.23 -5.01
C ASP A 76 9.42 -2.20 -6.04
N PHE A 77 9.54 -3.47 -5.67
CA PHE A 77 10.02 -4.53 -6.57
C PHE A 77 9.11 -4.73 -7.79
N LEU A 78 7.84 -4.33 -7.70
CA LEU A 78 6.89 -4.47 -8.81
C LEU A 78 7.18 -3.49 -9.95
N ARG A 79 7.86 -2.38 -9.65
CA ARG A 79 8.25 -1.34 -10.62
C ARG A 79 9.67 -1.50 -11.17
N ILE A 80 10.42 -2.49 -10.68
CA ILE A 80 11.72 -2.84 -11.23
C ILE A 80 11.53 -3.82 -12.38
N GLU A 81 12.04 -3.47 -13.56
CA GLU A 81 12.10 -4.35 -14.71
C GLU A 81 13.49 -5.04 -14.69
N PRO A 82 13.59 -6.31 -14.24
CA PRO A 82 14.88 -6.99 -14.24
C PRO A 82 15.37 -7.18 -15.66
N GLU A 83 16.68 -7.09 -15.86
CA GLU A 83 17.30 -7.35 -17.16
C GLU A 83 17.09 -8.81 -17.58
N ILE A 84 16.66 -8.99 -18.81
CA ILE A 84 16.52 -10.31 -19.41
C ILE A 84 17.88 -10.68 -20.02
N PRO A 85 18.51 -11.76 -19.58
CA PRO A 85 19.79 -12.17 -20.15
C PRO A 85 19.64 -12.52 -21.65
N PRO A 86 20.71 -12.40 -22.45
CA PRO A 86 20.67 -12.69 -23.89
C PRO A 86 20.12 -14.08 -24.22
N GLU A 87 20.41 -15.07 -23.36
CA GLU A 87 19.94 -16.45 -23.44
C GLU A 87 18.51 -16.64 -22.91
N GLY A 88 17.85 -15.59 -22.45
CA GLY A 88 16.52 -15.63 -21.87
C GLY A 88 15.49 -16.31 -22.80
N THR A 89 14.59 -17.06 -22.21
CA THR A 89 13.54 -17.80 -22.91
C THR A 89 12.52 -16.88 -23.59
N SER A 90 11.74 -17.42 -24.52
CA SER A 90 10.62 -16.67 -25.13
C SER A 90 9.57 -16.24 -24.09
N LEU A 91 9.42 -17.00 -23.01
CA LEU A 91 8.52 -16.67 -21.90
C LEU A 91 9.08 -15.50 -21.08
N GLU A 92 10.36 -15.53 -20.73
CA GLU A 92 11.02 -14.42 -20.02
C GLU A 92 11.02 -13.13 -20.84
N ARG A 93 11.26 -13.22 -22.16
CA ARG A 93 11.14 -12.05 -23.04
C ARG A 93 9.73 -11.49 -23.11
N ARG A 94 8.72 -12.33 -22.91
CA ARG A 94 7.31 -11.90 -22.97
C ARG A 94 6.76 -11.42 -21.64
N PHE A 95 7.15 -12.06 -20.53
CA PHE A 95 6.53 -11.88 -19.21
C PHE A 95 7.51 -11.29 -18.18
N GLY A 96 8.74 -11.00 -18.57
CA GLY A 96 9.84 -10.71 -17.67
C GLY A 96 10.45 -11.97 -17.07
N PRO A 97 11.67 -11.90 -16.56
CA PRO A 97 12.31 -13.03 -15.88
C PRO A 97 11.59 -13.34 -14.58
N LEU A 98 11.65 -14.62 -14.19
CA LEU A 98 11.18 -15.03 -12.87
C LEU A 98 11.98 -14.31 -11.79
N VAL A 99 11.31 -13.67 -10.84
CA VAL A 99 11.96 -13.07 -9.69
C VAL A 99 12.34 -14.18 -8.71
N THR A 100 13.61 -14.55 -8.73
CA THR A 100 14.24 -15.48 -7.79
C THR A 100 15.03 -14.71 -6.74
N PRO A 101 15.44 -15.31 -5.61
CA PRO A 101 16.23 -14.61 -4.59
C PRO A 101 17.48 -13.91 -5.13
N PRO A 102 18.30 -14.50 -6.04
CA PRO A 102 19.43 -13.79 -6.66
C PRO A 102 19.00 -12.64 -7.58
N VAL A 103 17.86 -12.75 -8.27
CA VAL A 103 17.32 -11.67 -9.10
C VAL A 103 16.83 -10.53 -8.21
N ALA A 104 16.09 -10.83 -7.16
CA ALA A 104 15.61 -9.85 -6.20
C ALA A 104 16.76 -9.13 -5.47
N ALA A 105 17.82 -9.84 -5.12
CA ALA A 105 19.03 -9.23 -4.55
C ALA A 105 19.65 -8.18 -5.50
N ARG A 106 19.71 -8.47 -6.81
CA ARG A 106 20.15 -7.46 -7.79
C ARG A 106 19.16 -6.30 -7.90
N MET A 107 17.84 -6.58 -7.87
CA MET A 107 16.82 -5.53 -7.92
C MET A 107 16.94 -4.56 -6.74
N VAL A 108 17.11 -5.07 -5.51
CA VAL A 108 17.28 -4.21 -4.34
C VAL A 108 18.61 -3.45 -4.39
N ALA A 109 19.68 -4.07 -4.92
CA ALA A 109 20.94 -3.37 -5.13
C ALA A 109 20.79 -2.17 -6.09
N ASP A 110 20.03 -2.34 -7.18
CA ASP A 110 19.71 -1.25 -8.12
C ASP A 110 18.91 -0.13 -7.44
N ILE A 111 17.92 -0.49 -6.60
CA ILE A 111 17.15 0.48 -5.82
C ILE A 111 18.06 1.28 -4.90
N LEU A 112 18.87 0.59 -4.08
CA LEU A 112 19.75 1.24 -3.10
C LEU A 112 20.82 2.13 -3.78
N ALA A 113 21.33 1.71 -4.94
CA ALA A 113 22.27 2.51 -5.72
C ALA A 113 21.62 3.78 -6.32
N GLY A 114 20.34 3.74 -6.64
CA GLY A 114 19.58 4.88 -7.14
C GLY A 114 19.10 5.85 -6.06
N HIS A 115 19.15 5.46 -4.78
CA HIS A 115 18.69 6.22 -3.62
C HIS A 115 19.80 6.41 -2.55
N PRO A 116 20.97 6.97 -2.88
CA PRO A 116 22.09 7.04 -1.95
C PRO A 116 21.79 7.87 -0.68
N ALA A 117 21.02 8.96 -0.80
CA ALA A 117 20.66 9.78 0.36
C ALA A 117 19.69 9.07 1.32
N PHE A 118 18.84 8.20 0.81
CA PHE A 118 18.00 7.32 1.64
C PHE A 118 18.87 6.30 2.39
N VAL A 119 19.84 5.66 1.71
CA VAL A 119 20.77 4.71 2.34
C VAL A 119 21.61 5.41 3.42
N GLU A 120 22.13 6.61 3.15
CA GLU A 120 22.84 7.44 4.15
C GLU A 120 21.96 7.79 5.34
N ALA A 121 20.66 8.06 5.11
CA ALA A 121 19.72 8.37 6.18
C ALA A 121 19.56 7.19 7.16
N LEU A 122 19.34 5.98 6.63
CA LEU A 122 19.21 4.78 7.46
C LEU A 122 20.53 4.41 8.15
N ALA A 123 21.64 4.53 7.44
CA ALA A 123 22.96 4.34 8.04
C ALA A 123 23.22 5.33 9.19
N GLY A 124 22.77 6.58 9.04
CA GLY A 124 22.85 7.60 10.10
C GLY A 124 22.05 7.24 11.34
N VAL A 125 20.85 6.65 11.20
CA VAL A 125 20.04 6.13 12.31
C VAL A 125 20.79 5.03 13.06
N LEU A 126 21.37 4.07 12.32
CA LEU A 126 22.14 2.97 12.91
C LEU A 126 23.44 3.45 13.57
N ALA A 127 24.15 4.40 12.95
CA ALA A 127 25.36 5.00 13.48
C ALA A 127 25.10 5.82 14.75
N ALA A 128 23.90 6.40 14.89
CA ALA A 128 23.44 7.09 16.10
C ALA A 128 22.95 6.12 17.20
N GLU A 129 23.23 4.83 17.06
CA GLU A 129 22.90 3.75 18.01
C GLU A 129 21.39 3.54 18.23
N HIS A 130 20.55 3.89 17.25
CA HIS A 130 19.13 3.60 17.22
C HIS A 130 18.82 2.29 16.51
N ASP A 131 17.68 1.68 16.83
CA ASP A 131 17.21 0.46 16.18
C ASP A 131 16.47 0.79 14.87
N LEU A 132 16.64 -0.06 13.87
CA LEU A 132 15.95 0.01 12.58
C LEU A 132 15.24 -1.31 12.31
N VAL A 133 13.93 -1.25 12.02
CA VAL A 133 13.10 -2.41 11.72
C VAL A 133 12.47 -2.22 10.35
N LEU A 134 12.63 -3.19 9.45
CA LEU A 134 11.92 -3.27 8.19
C LEU A 134 10.87 -4.37 8.28
N VAL A 135 9.60 -3.99 8.12
CA VAL A 135 8.46 -4.92 8.03
C VAL A 135 8.13 -5.11 6.56
N CYS A 136 7.79 -6.33 6.14
CA CYS A 136 7.42 -6.60 4.75
C CYS A 136 6.02 -6.08 4.42
N GLY A 137 5.88 -5.45 3.24
CA GLY A 137 4.60 -5.12 2.60
C GLY A 137 4.29 -6.05 1.42
N ASN A 138 3.34 -5.65 0.57
CA ASN A 138 3.04 -6.42 -0.64
C ASN A 138 3.92 -6.05 -1.84
N HIS A 139 4.56 -4.90 -1.86
CA HIS A 139 5.50 -4.52 -2.91
C HIS A 139 6.94 -4.96 -2.64
N ASP A 140 7.26 -5.34 -1.39
CA ASP A 140 8.62 -5.72 -0.96
C ASP A 140 8.68 -7.03 -0.14
N LEU A 141 7.79 -7.97 -0.45
CA LEU A 141 7.79 -9.29 0.18
C LEU A 141 9.12 -10.04 0.00
N GLU A 142 9.91 -9.66 -1.01
CA GLU A 142 11.26 -10.12 -1.29
C GLU A 142 12.24 -9.90 -0.11
N LEU A 143 11.93 -8.95 0.79
CA LEU A 143 12.69 -8.74 2.03
C LEU A 143 12.69 -9.95 2.97
N GLN A 144 11.80 -10.94 2.77
CA GLN A 144 11.85 -12.22 3.49
C GLN A 144 13.06 -13.08 3.07
N TRP A 145 13.66 -12.82 1.91
CA TRP A 145 14.75 -13.66 1.41
C TRP A 145 16.12 -13.26 1.98
N PRO A 146 16.90 -14.20 2.50
CA PRO A 146 18.21 -13.91 3.10
C PRO A 146 19.16 -13.17 2.16
N GLN A 147 19.14 -13.49 0.83
CA GLN A 147 19.99 -12.82 -0.17
C GLN A 147 19.63 -11.33 -0.33
N VAL A 148 18.37 -10.98 -0.25
CA VAL A 148 17.89 -9.59 -0.31
C VAL A 148 18.29 -8.85 0.97
N GLN A 149 18.10 -9.47 2.13
CA GLN A 149 18.50 -8.90 3.42
C GLN A 149 20.00 -8.65 3.50
N GLU A 150 20.81 -9.59 2.97
CA GLU A 150 22.28 -9.45 2.95
C GLU A 150 22.72 -8.27 2.08
N GLU A 151 22.04 -8.05 0.94
CA GLU A 151 22.33 -6.92 0.08
C GLU A 151 22.00 -5.57 0.74
N VAL A 152 20.86 -5.49 1.45
CA VAL A 152 20.52 -4.32 2.26
C VAL A 152 21.55 -4.09 3.36
N ARG A 153 21.94 -5.16 4.08
CA ARG A 153 22.98 -5.08 5.12
C ARG A 153 24.31 -4.59 4.55
N ARG A 154 24.71 -5.09 3.40
CA ARG A 154 25.96 -4.71 2.73
C ARG A 154 25.98 -3.22 2.36
N ALA A 155 24.90 -2.73 1.79
CA ALA A 155 24.78 -1.31 1.42
C ALA A 155 24.82 -0.39 2.65
N LEU A 156 24.08 -0.76 3.71
CA LEU A 156 24.08 0.01 4.96
C LEU A 156 25.44 -0.04 5.68
N ALA A 157 26.11 -1.21 5.67
CA ALA A 157 27.46 -1.32 6.23
C ALA A 157 28.45 -0.35 5.57
N ALA A 158 28.48 -0.34 4.23
CA ALA A 158 29.34 0.57 3.48
C ALA A 158 29.04 2.04 3.79
N ALA A 159 27.76 2.40 3.95
CA ALA A 159 27.38 3.76 4.30
C ALA A 159 27.74 4.12 5.76
N VAL A 160 27.59 3.20 6.72
CA VAL A 160 28.03 3.39 8.11
C VAL A 160 29.54 3.60 8.19
N ASP A 161 30.33 2.78 7.47
CA ASP A 161 31.78 2.92 7.42
C ASP A 161 32.20 4.24 6.78
N SER A 162 31.48 4.71 5.75
CA SER A 162 31.70 6.03 5.14
C SER A 162 31.42 7.19 6.12
N ILE A 163 30.35 7.09 6.92
CA ILE A 163 30.03 8.07 7.95
C ILE A 163 31.13 8.09 9.02
N ALA A 164 31.60 6.92 9.45
CA ALA A 164 32.66 6.81 10.46
C ALA A 164 34.00 7.37 9.96
N ALA A 165 34.34 7.15 8.67
CA ALA A 165 35.56 7.68 8.07
C ALA A 165 35.55 9.22 7.94
N GLY A 166 34.38 9.83 7.76
CA GLY A 166 34.18 11.28 7.68
C GLY A 166 34.07 11.98 9.05
N ALA A 167 33.85 11.22 10.14
CA ALA A 167 33.75 11.75 11.49
C ALA A 167 35.14 12.04 12.07
N SER A 168 35.29 13.17 12.80
CA SER A 168 36.54 13.48 13.52
C SER A 168 36.83 12.40 14.58
N PRO A 169 38.10 11.98 14.81
CA PRO A 169 38.46 10.93 15.76
C PRO A 169 38.00 11.10 17.20
N ALA A 170 37.50 12.28 17.57
CA ALA A 170 37.02 12.61 18.90
C ALA A 170 35.56 12.15 19.20
N ALA A 171 34.78 11.75 18.20
CA ALA A 171 33.47 11.17 18.41
C ALA A 171 33.64 9.64 18.52
N GLY A 172 33.75 9.14 19.74
CA GLY A 172 33.93 7.71 20.04
C GLY A 172 32.80 6.83 19.50
N ALA A 173 32.78 6.60 18.19
CA ALA A 173 31.94 5.59 17.56
C ALA A 173 32.51 4.20 17.91
N SER A 174 32.10 3.67 19.04
CA SER A 174 32.48 2.35 19.54
C SER A 174 31.69 1.27 18.79
N GLY A 175 32.21 0.74 17.70
CA GLY A 175 31.63 -0.50 17.20
C GLY A 175 31.60 -0.77 15.70
N GLY A 176 32.06 0.10 14.82
CA GLY A 176 32.09 -0.16 13.38
C GLY A 176 30.74 -0.64 12.79
N ALA A 177 30.72 -0.94 11.48
CA ALA A 177 29.51 -1.39 10.76
C ALA A 177 28.86 -2.63 11.39
N SER A 178 29.64 -3.58 11.92
CA SER A 178 29.12 -4.80 12.53
C SER A 178 28.22 -4.52 13.75
N GLY A 179 28.65 -3.62 14.65
CA GLY A 179 27.85 -3.23 15.82
C GLY A 179 26.59 -2.45 15.46
N ALA A 180 26.68 -1.57 14.46
CA ALA A 180 25.53 -0.83 13.93
C ALA A 180 24.49 -1.77 13.32
N LEU A 181 24.93 -2.72 12.49
CA LEU A 181 24.04 -3.67 11.82
C LEU A 181 23.37 -4.69 12.76
N ALA A 182 23.87 -4.89 13.98
CA ALA A 182 23.20 -5.69 15.01
C ALA A 182 21.85 -5.07 15.43
N ARG A 183 21.63 -3.78 15.16
CA ARG A 183 20.39 -3.06 15.44
C ARG A 183 19.38 -3.08 14.29
N LEU A 184 19.77 -3.67 13.13
CA LEU A 184 18.91 -3.83 11.97
C LEU A 184 18.15 -5.15 12.04
N ARG A 185 16.83 -5.09 12.01
CA ARG A 185 15.94 -6.25 12.00
C ARG A 185 15.03 -6.25 10.78
N PHE A 186 14.69 -7.43 10.28
CA PHE A 186 13.72 -7.67 9.22
C PHE A 186 12.60 -8.51 9.80
N GLU A 187 11.39 -8.00 9.74
CA GLU A 187 10.20 -8.66 10.23
C GLU A 187 9.36 -9.14 9.03
N PRO A 188 9.14 -10.44 8.88
CA PRO A 188 8.49 -10.98 7.70
C PRO A 188 7.00 -10.64 7.61
N TRP A 189 6.40 -10.19 8.71
CA TRP A 189 4.98 -9.89 8.77
C TRP A 189 4.66 -8.67 9.67
N PHE A 190 5.09 -8.67 10.92
CA PHE A 190 4.72 -7.64 11.89
C PHE A 190 5.86 -7.35 12.87
N HIS A 191 5.79 -6.17 13.48
CA HIS A 191 6.54 -5.80 14.67
C HIS A 191 5.55 -5.66 15.85
N TYR A 192 5.84 -6.34 16.95
CA TYR A 192 4.96 -6.40 18.12
C TYR A 192 5.70 -6.09 19.41
N GLU A 193 5.17 -5.14 20.17
CA GLU A 193 5.60 -4.87 21.55
C GLU A 193 4.43 -5.18 22.51
N PRO A 194 4.58 -6.20 23.37
CA PRO A 194 3.52 -6.62 24.28
C PRO A 194 2.97 -5.50 25.15
N GLY A 195 1.63 -5.35 25.16
CA GLY A 195 0.93 -4.31 25.94
C GLY A 195 1.09 -2.89 25.41
N ARG A 196 1.78 -2.69 24.28
CA ARG A 196 2.07 -1.38 23.73
C ARG A 196 1.53 -1.17 22.32
N ILE A 197 1.98 -1.97 21.35
CA ILE A 197 1.64 -1.73 19.94
C ILE A 197 1.76 -3.00 19.09
N TRP A 198 0.89 -3.06 18.07
CA TRP A 198 1.00 -3.95 16.92
C TRP A 198 1.20 -3.13 15.66
N ILE A 199 2.26 -3.44 14.89
CA ILE A 199 2.63 -2.76 13.64
C ILE A 199 2.67 -3.81 12.54
N GLU A 200 1.87 -3.62 11.50
CA GLU A 200 1.78 -4.51 10.33
C GLU A 200 1.49 -3.65 9.09
N HIS A 201 1.94 -4.08 7.91
CA HIS A 201 1.63 -3.31 6.70
C HIS A 201 0.13 -3.24 6.39
N GLY A 202 -0.60 -4.35 6.56
CA GLY A 202 -2.05 -4.37 6.45
C GLY A 202 -2.60 -4.92 5.14
N CYS A 203 -1.77 -5.17 4.12
CA CYS A 203 -2.19 -5.69 2.81
C CYS A 203 -2.95 -7.01 2.88
N GLN A 204 -2.76 -7.81 3.93
CA GLN A 204 -3.45 -9.09 4.11
C GLN A 204 -4.94 -8.95 4.48
N TYR A 205 -5.38 -7.73 4.81
CA TYR A 205 -6.79 -7.41 5.06
C TYR A 205 -7.46 -6.72 3.86
N ASP A 206 -6.76 -6.67 2.72
CA ASP A 206 -7.28 -6.24 1.44
C ASP A 206 -7.37 -7.46 0.49
N PRO A 207 -8.58 -7.86 0.03
CA PRO A 207 -8.74 -9.05 -0.80
C PRO A 207 -7.99 -8.98 -2.14
N GLU A 208 -7.71 -7.77 -2.66
CA GLU A 208 -6.99 -7.60 -3.92
C GLU A 208 -5.47 -7.72 -3.74
N ASN A 209 -4.95 -7.44 -2.52
CA ASN A 209 -3.52 -7.40 -2.23
C ASN A 209 -3.03 -8.49 -1.26
N ALA A 210 -3.95 -9.34 -0.78
CA ALA A 210 -3.60 -10.44 0.13
C ALA A 210 -2.91 -11.59 -0.61
N PHE A 211 -1.80 -12.06 -0.06
CA PHE A 211 -1.16 -13.30 -0.47
C PHE A 211 -1.88 -14.51 0.14
N ARG A 212 -1.87 -15.63 -0.57
CA ARG A 212 -2.41 -16.89 -0.05
C ARG A 212 -1.55 -17.44 1.09
N PHE A 213 -0.24 -17.36 0.92
CA PHE A 213 0.77 -17.83 1.86
C PHE A 213 1.79 -16.71 2.14
N PRO A 214 1.44 -15.70 2.97
CA PRO A 214 2.26 -14.50 3.12
C PRO A 214 3.67 -14.76 3.66
N LEU A 215 3.88 -15.82 4.44
CA LEU A 215 5.21 -16.20 4.93
C LEU A 215 6.00 -17.06 3.93
N ARG A 216 5.33 -17.64 2.94
CA ARG A 216 5.91 -18.49 1.88
C ARG A 216 5.25 -18.24 0.54
N SER A 217 4.96 -16.99 0.21
CA SER A 217 4.27 -16.60 -1.02
C SER A 217 5.00 -17.01 -2.30
N ARG A 218 6.33 -17.17 -2.21
CA ARG A 218 7.19 -17.60 -3.31
C ARG A 218 7.98 -18.82 -2.91
N LEU A 219 7.44 -19.99 -3.20
CA LEU A 219 8.13 -21.25 -2.95
C LEU A 219 9.25 -21.43 -3.96
N GLU A 220 10.47 -21.63 -3.44
CA GLU A 220 11.59 -22.11 -4.22
C GLU A 220 11.30 -23.52 -4.73
N GLY A 221 11.61 -23.79 -6.00
CA GLY A 221 11.75 -25.16 -6.47
C GLY A 221 10.54 -25.81 -7.15
N SER A 222 9.54 -25.05 -7.62
CA SER A 222 8.58 -25.65 -8.54
C SER A 222 9.21 -25.82 -9.93
N PRO A 223 9.58 -27.06 -10.37
CA PRO A 223 10.39 -27.28 -11.56
C PRO A 223 9.67 -27.03 -12.86
N HIS A 224 8.39 -26.79 -12.89
CA HIS A 224 7.62 -26.95 -14.11
C HIS A 224 7.12 -25.68 -14.77
N VAL A 225 7.19 -24.50 -14.15
CA VAL A 225 6.80 -23.28 -14.86
C VAL A 225 7.53 -22.07 -14.26
N ALA A 226 8.27 -21.34 -15.08
CA ALA A 226 8.88 -20.06 -14.75
C ALA A 226 7.89 -19.01 -14.19
N HIS A 227 6.60 -19.29 -14.20
CA HIS A 227 5.52 -18.41 -13.73
C HIS A 227 4.61 -19.05 -12.67
N VAL A 228 4.98 -20.18 -12.09
CA VAL A 228 4.19 -20.80 -11.00
C VAL A 228 4.34 -20.00 -9.70
N ALA A 229 5.50 -19.43 -9.47
CA ALA A 229 5.72 -18.51 -8.34
C ALA A 229 4.81 -17.26 -8.42
N GLU A 230 4.43 -16.84 -9.62
CA GLU A 230 3.48 -15.73 -9.83
C GLU A 230 2.01 -16.14 -9.60
N ARG A 231 1.71 -17.42 -9.43
CA ARG A 231 0.33 -17.86 -9.11
C ARG A 231 -0.14 -17.42 -7.73
N ASP A 232 0.77 -17.13 -6.84
CA ASP A 232 0.44 -16.58 -5.52
C ASP A 232 0.51 -15.06 -5.46
N MET A 233 0.82 -14.41 -6.58
CA MET A 233 0.82 -12.95 -6.66
C MET A 233 -0.61 -12.41 -6.51
N PRO A 234 -0.84 -11.46 -5.58
CA PRO A 234 -2.11 -10.77 -5.45
C PRO A 234 -2.52 -10.07 -6.75
N LEU A 235 -3.82 -9.89 -6.97
CA LEU A 235 -4.31 -9.23 -8.19
C LEU A 235 -3.82 -7.79 -8.32
N GLY A 236 -3.75 -7.05 -7.22
CA GLY A 236 -3.22 -5.68 -7.21
C GLY A 236 -1.77 -5.65 -7.69
N ASN A 237 -0.91 -6.51 -7.14
CA ASN A 237 0.48 -6.66 -7.56
C ASN A 237 0.61 -7.07 -9.03
N PHE A 238 -0.28 -7.99 -9.48
CA PHE A 238 -0.34 -8.42 -10.85
C PHE A 238 -0.67 -7.26 -11.81
N PHE A 239 -1.70 -6.47 -11.49
CA PHE A 239 -2.06 -5.32 -12.31
C PHE A 239 -0.98 -4.24 -12.28
N GLN A 240 -0.34 -4.00 -11.13
CA GLN A 240 0.78 -3.08 -11.03
C GLN A 240 1.90 -3.49 -11.98
N ARG A 241 2.35 -4.73 -11.89
CA ARG A 241 3.50 -5.20 -12.68
C ARG A 241 3.23 -5.27 -14.17
N TYR A 242 2.07 -5.79 -14.59
CA TYR A 242 1.80 -6.13 -15.98
C TYR A 242 0.92 -5.15 -16.74
N LEU A 243 0.16 -4.32 -16.05
CA LEU A 243 -0.72 -3.34 -16.70
C LEU A 243 -0.28 -1.91 -16.41
N TYR A 244 -0.15 -1.53 -15.14
CA TYR A 244 0.12 -0.14 -14.80
C TYR A 244 1.51 0.30 -15.22
N ASN A 245 2.53 -0.54 -15.12
CA ASN A 245 3.86 -0.23 -15.62
C ASN A 245 3.89 0.07 -17.13
N ALA A 246 2.93 -0.47 -17.91
CA ALA A 246 2.82 -0.17 -19.33
C ALA A 246 2.33 1.27 -19.61
N PHE A 247 1.63 1.90 -18.68
CA PHE A 247 1.24 3.32 -18.77
C PHE A 247 2.40 4.27 -18.43
N GLY A 248 3.44 3.78 -17.77
CA GLY A 248 4.58 4.56 -17.30
C GLY A 248 4.39 5.01 -15.85
N GLN A 249 4.83 6.23 -15.53
CA GLN A 249 4.70 6.77 -14.19
C GLN A 249 3.22 6.98 -13.85
N ILE A 250 2.75 6.24 -12.85
CA ILE A 250 1.40 6.34 -12.32
C ILE A 250 1.51 6.88 -10.89
N THR A 251 0.85 8.00 -10.64
CA THR A 251 0.73 8.56 -9.29
C THR A 251 -0.37 7.82 -8.54
N PHE A 252 -0.14 7.49 -7.29
CA PHE A 252 -1.12 6.82 -6.45
C PHE A 252 -2.34 7.72 -6.18
N ILE A 253 -3.51 7.12 -6.14
CA ILE A 253 -4.78 7.79 -5.85
C ILE A 253 -5.27 7.35 -4.48
N VAL A 254 -5.64 8.30 -3.65
CA VAL A 254 -6.27 8.02 -2.36
C VAL A 254 -7.75 8.41 -2.37
N PRO A 255 -8.58 7.62 -1.72
CA PRO A 255 -8.32 6.28 -1.20
C PRO A 255 -8.08 5.25 -2.32
N SER A 256 -7.21 4.29 -2.05
CA SER A 256 -6.77 3.29 -3.04
C SER A 256 -7.91 2.44 -3.60
N SER A 257 -8.96 2.22 -2.81
CA SER A 257 -10.17 1.48 -3.20
C SER A 257 -10.88 2.01 -4.45
N ARG A 258 -10.70 3.30 -4.74
CA ARG A 258 -11.29 3.94 -5.91
C ARG A 258 -10.26 4.23 -7.00
N ALA A 259 -9.00 3.84 -6.78
CA ALA A 259 -7.89 4.18 -7.67
C ALA A 259 -8.12 3.69 -9.10
N ASN A 260 -8.48 2.44 -9.29
CA ASN A 260 -8.69 1.83 -10.60
C ASN A 260 -9.73 2.57 -11.43
N TYR A 261 -10.86 2.89 -10.83
CA TYR A 261 -11.95 3.61 -11.48
C TYR A 261 -11.57 5.05 -11.82
N ARG A 262 -10.96 5.78 -10.90
CA ARG A 262 -10.54 7.16 -11.09
C ARG A 262 -9.45 7.26 -12.14
N TYR A 263 -8.52 6.33 -12.15
CA TYR A 263 -7.48 6.21 -13.17
C TYR A 263 -8.07 6.01 -14.55
N PHE A 264 -8.98 5.06 -14.69
CA PHE A 264 -9.66 4.82 -15.97
C PHE A 264 -10.39 6.06 -16.45
N ARG A 265 -11.14 6.74 -15.58
CA ARG A 265 -11.82 8.00 -15.89
C ARG A 265 -10.86 9.11 -16.30
N PHE A 266 -9.75 9.27 -15.58
CA PHE A 266 -8.72 10.25 -15.92
C PHE A 266 -8.09 9.97 -17.29
N LEU A 267 -7.70 8.73 -17.55
CA LEU A 267 -7.14 8.33 -18.84
C LEU A 267 -8.14 8.53 -19.98
N LEU A 268 -9.40 8.17 -19.75
CA LEU A 268 -10.45 8.36 -20.74
C LEU A 268 -10.66 9.85 -21.08
N ALA A 269 -10.66 10.71 -20.07
CA ALA A 269 -10.87 12.15 -20.24
C ALA A 269 -9.64 12.87 -20.82
N ASN A 270 -8.43 12.50 -20.39
CA ASN A 270 -7.22 13.27 -20.67
C ASN A 270 -6.27 12.59 -21.68
N GLN A 271 -6.26 11.25 -21.71
CA GLN A 271 -5.33 10.47 -22.53
C GLN A 271 -6.01 9.29 -23.25
N PRO A 272 -7.12 9.48 -23.97
CA PRO A 272 -7.87 8.39 -24.59
C PRO A 272 -7.04 7.57 -25.58
N ARG A 273 -6.10 8.20 -26.29
CA ARG A 273 -5.20 7.50 -27.22
C ARG A 273 -4.25 6.54 -26.51
N LEU A 274 -3.75 6.92 -25.32
CA LEU A 274 -2.91 6.04 -24.51
C LEU A 274 -3.72 4.85 -23.99
N LEU A 275 -4.93 5.11 -23.50
CA LEU A 275 -5.85 4.05 -23.03
C LEU A 275 -6.13 3.02 -24.12
N VAL A 276 -6.46 3.49 -25.35
CA VAL A 276 -6.69 2.61 -26.50
C VAL A 276 -5.42 1.84 -26.87
N ARG A 277 -4.27 2.50 -26.93
CA ARG A 277 -2.98 1.85 -27.26
C ARG A 277 -2.65 0.75 -26.26
N VAL A 278 -2.71 1.04 -24.96
CA VAL A 278 -2.41 0.04 -23.91
C VAL A 278 -3.46 -1.06 -23.90
N GLY A 279 -4.74 -0.72 -24.07
CA GLY A 279 -5.81 -1.71 -24.20
C GLY A 279 -5.59 -2.70 -25.34
N LEU A 280 -5.19 -2.22 -26.51
CA LEU A 280 -4.89 -3.06 -27.67
C LEU A 280 -3.58 -3.85 -27.52
N SER A 281 -2.53 -3.23 -26.98
CA SER A 281 -1.22 -3.88 -26.86
C SER A 281 -1.15 -4.85 -25.69
N GLN A 282 -1.75 -4.53 -24.54
CA GLN A 282 -1.65 -5.30 -23.31
C GLN A 282 -2.93 -6.08 -22.96
N GLY A 283 -4.10 -5.69 -23.48
CA GLY A 283 -5.37 -6.29 -23.06
C GLY A 283 -5.44 -7.80 -23.30
N LEU A 284 -5.03 -8.29 -24.48
CA LEU A 284 -4.95 -9.73 -24.78
C LEU A 284 -3.91 -10.45 -23.92
N PHE A 285 -2.79 -9.79 -23.66
CA PHE A 285 -1.73 -10.30 -22.80
C PHE A 285 -2.23 -10.47 -21.35
N VAL A 286 -2.81 -9.40 -20.77
CA VAL A 286 -3.41 -9.42 -19.42
C VAL A 286 -4.51 -10.48 -19.32
N LEU A 287 -5.37 -10.59 -20.33
CA LEU A 287 -6.42 -11.62 -20.35
C LEU A 287 -5.86 -13.04 -20.38
N GLN A 288 -4.82 -13.29 -21.17
CA GLN A 288 -4.15 -14.60 -21.22
C GLN A 288 -3.51 -14.96 -19.88
N LEU A 289 -2.92 -13.97 -19.23
CA LEU A 289 -2.25 -14.13 -17.95
C LEU A 289 -3.28 -14.35 -16.82
N LEU A 290 -4.37 -13.58 -16.80
CA LEU A 290 -5.50 -13.80 -15.88
C LEU A 290 -6.12 -15.20 -16.05
N ARG A 291 -6.26 -15.68 -17.30
CA ARG A 291 -6.72 -17.05 -17.54
C ARG A 291 -5.75 -18.11 -16.99
N ARG A 292 -4.46 -17.84 -17.00
CA ARG A 292 -3.46 -18.73 -16.38
C ARG A 292 -3.56 -18.73 -14.85
N LEU A 293 -3.68 -17.54 -14.25
CA LEU A 293 -3.89 -17.39 -12.80
C LEU A 293 -5.20 -18.02 -12.32
N ALA A 294 -6.23 -18.01 -13.16
CA ALA A 294 -7.52 -18.62 -12.85
C ALA A 294 -7.50 -20.17 -12.89
N ARG A 295 -6.43 -20.81 -13.40
CA ARG A 295 -6.31 -22.26 -13.34
C ARG A 295 -6.07 -22.71 -11.91
N PRO A 296 -6.72 -23.79 -11.45
CA PRO A 296 -6.46 -24.31 -10.12
C PRO A 296 -4.96 -24.66 -10.00
N PRO A 297 -4.32 -24.35 -8.86
CA PRO A 297 -2.95 -24.75 -8.61
C PRO A 297 -2.85 -26.27 -8.52
N ASP A 298 -1.64 -26.77 -8.73
CA ASP A 298 -1.32 -28.16 -8.49
C ASP A 298 -1.62 -28.51 -7.02
N PRO A 299 -2.40 -29.56 -6.72
CA PRO A 299 -2.74 -29.93 -5.35
C PRO A 299 -1.51 -30.20 -4.47
N ASP A 300 -0.50 -30.89 -5.01
CA ASP A 300 0.73 -31.24 -4.26
C ASP A 300 1.52 -29.98 -3.92
N TRP A 301 1.62 -29.03 -4.86
CA TRP A 301 2.24 -27.74 -4.63
C TRP A 301 1.46 -26.95 -3.57
N GLN A 302 0.14 -26.92 -3.65
CA GLN A 302 -0.69 -26.20 -2.69
C GLN A 302 -0.53 -26.76 -1.27
N GLN A 303 -0.51 -28.07 -1.13
CA GLN A 303 -0.33 -28.75 0.16
C GLN A 303 1.07 -28.46 0.74
N ALA A 304 2.11 -28.51 -0.09
CA ALA A 304 3.47 -28.19 0.33
C ALA A 304 3.60 -26.72 0.77
N ALA A 305 2.98 -25.78 0.02
CA ALA A 305 2.97 -24.36 0.36
C ALA A 305 2.26 -24.08 1.69
N GLU A 306 1.11 -24.73 1.89
CA GLU A 306 0.35 -24.60 3.13
C GLU A 306 1.09 -25.20 4.34
N ALA A 307 1.76 -26.32 4.16
CA ALA A 307 2.57 -26.94 5.20
C ALA A 307 3.77 -26.04 5.57
N ALA A 308 4.46 -25.48 4.58
CA ALA A 308 5.56 -24.56 4.80
C ALA A 308 5.10 -23.27 5.50
N HIS A 309 3.97 -22.70 5.08
CA HIS A 309 3.40 -21.52 5.74
C HIS A 309 3.04 -21.78 7.19
N ARG A 310 2.43 -22.94 7.50
CA ARG A 310 2.10 -23.32 8.89
C ARG A 310 3.35 -23.52 9.74
N ALA A 311 4.42 -24.09 9.20
CA ALA A 311 5.68 -24.25 9.92
C ALA A 311 6.28 -22.89 10.31
N GLU A 312 6.38 -21.96 9.33
CA GLU A 312 6.88 -20.60 9.59
C GLU A 312 5.97 -19.82 10.56
N LEU A 313 4.65 -20.04 10.48
CA LEU A 313 3.70 -19.43 11.41
C LEU A 313 3.92 -19.94 12.84
N GLY A 314 4.18 -21.24 13.02
CA GLY A 314 4.50 -21.84 14.30
C GLY A 314 5.80 -21.28 14.89
N ASP A 315 6.85 -21.21 14.08
CA ASP A 315 8.14 -20.63 14.48
C ASP A 315 7.99 -19.16 14.89
N LEU A 316 7.22 -18.38 14.13
CA LEU A 316 6.95 -16.96 14.42
C LEU A 316 6.10 -16.81 15.70
N ALA A 317 5.13 -17.69 15.92
CA ALA A 317 4.29 -17.70 17.12
C ALA A 317 5.10 -17.97 18.39
N GLU A 318 6.06 -18.91 18.32
CA GLU A 318 6.98 -19.20 19.42
C GLU A 318 7.91 -18.03 19.71
N HIS A 319 8.58 -17.48 18.67
CA HIS A 319 9.53 -16.37 18.81
C HIS A 319 8.88 -15.08 19.31
N SER A 320 7.65 -14.77 18.87
CA SER A 320 6.91 -13.58 19.31
C SER A 320 6.24 -13.74 20.68
N GLY A 321 6.15 -14.97 21.19
CA GLY A 321 5.43 -15.29 22.42
C GLY A 321 3.90 -15.19 22.30
N LEU A 322 3.37 -15.16 21.08
CA LEU A 322 1.93 -15.01 20.82
C LEU A 322 1.17 -16.35 20.87
N GLY A 323 1.84 -17.48 20.61
CA GLY A 323 1.23 -18.80 20.60
C GLY A 323 -0.02 -18.85 19.70
N ASP A 324 -1.10 -19.46 20.18
CA ASP A 324 -2.38 -19.64 19.44
C ASP A 324 -3.03 -18.32 19.00
N LYS A 325 -2.67 -17.19 19.62
CA LYS A 325 -3.19 -15.87 19.20
C LYS A 325 -2.72 -15.49 17.79
N LEU A 326 -1.51 -15.90 17.41
CA LEU A 326 -1.00 -15.60 16.07
C LEU A 326 -1.77 -16.39 15.01
N GLU A 327 -2.15 -17.65 15.28
CA GLU A 327 -3.02 -18.42 14.40
C GLU A 327 -4.40 -17.77 14.23
N GLN A 328 -4.95 -17.21 15.31
CA GLN A 328 -6.22 -16.49 15.24
C GLN A 328 -6.10 -15.20 14.40
N ILE A 329 -4.98 -14.48 14.47
CA ILE A 329 -4.72 -13.30 13.63
C ILE A 329 -4.56 -13.75 12.17
N ASP A 330 -3.80 -14.81 11.89
CA ASP A 330 -3.62 -15.36 10.55
C ASP A 330 -4.97 -15.81 9.93
N ALA A 331 -5.87 -16.36 10.72
CA ALA A 331 -7.21 -16.74 10.27
C ALA A 331 -8.12 -15.56 9.90
N MET A 332 -7.80 -14.34 10.33
CA MET A 332 -8.56 -13.12 9.95
C MET A 332 -8.20 -12.60 8.55
N LYS A 333 -7.06 -13.02 8.01
CA LYS A 333 -6.52 -12.56 6.72
C LYS A 333 -7.29 -13.14 5.54
N PHE A 334 -7.34 -12.39 4.46
CA PHE A 334 -7.74 -12.96 3.18
C PHE A 334 -6.68 -13.94 2.66
N ARG A 335 -7.13 -15.00 2.00
CA ARG A 335 -6.27 -16.06 1.43
C ARG A 335 -6.05 -15.87 -0.07
N GLY A 336 -5.67 -14.66 -0.44
CA GLY A 336 -5.49 -14.25 -1.83
C GLY A 336 -6.82 -14.04 -2.57
N ALA A 337 -6.79 -13.24 -3.60
CA ALA A 337 -7.93 -13.08 -4.48
C ALA A 337 -8.10 -14.37 -5.33
N ASP A 338 -9.33 -14.86 -5.42
CA ASP A 338 -9.67 -15.90 -6.39
C ASP A 338 -9.66 -15.29 -7.80
N ALA A 339 -8.54 -15.47 -8.50
CA ALA A 339 -8.35 -14.95 -9.86
C ALA A 339 -9.45 -15.44 -10.82
N ALA A 340 -10.02 -16.63 -10.60
CA ALA A 340 -11.15 -17.14 -11.38
C ALA A 340 -12.42 -16.33 -11.08
N ARG A 341 -12.65 -16.00 -9.81
CA ARG A 341 -13.79 -15.17 -9.39
C ARG A 341 -13.63 -13.75 -9.89
N ALA A 342 -12.43 -13.17 -9.80
CA ALA A 342 -12.13 -11.84 -10.34
C ALA A 342 -12.30 -11.81 -11.87
N LEU A 343 -11.77 -12.80 -12.60
CA LEU A 343 -11.94 -12.92 -14.05
C LEU A 343 -13.42 -13.05 -14.43
N THR A 344 -14.18 -13.92 -13.74
CA THR A 344 -15.63 -14.05 -13.98
C THR A 344 -16.38 -12.77 -13.65
N GLY A 345 -15.97 -12.03 -12.61
CA GLY A 345 -16.48 -10.71 -12.27
C GLY A 345 -16.25 -9.70 -13.39
N ILE A 346 -15.02 -9.58 -13.86
CA ILE A 346 -14.64 -8.70 -14.99
C ILE A 346 -15.42 -9.07 -16.26
N LEU A 347 -15.50 -10.36 -16.60
CA LEU A 347 -16.24 -10.82 -17.79
C LEU A 347 -17.74 -10.53 -17.65
N ARG A 348 -18.33 -10.80 -16.49
CA ARG A 348 -19.75 -10.49 -16.22
C ARG A 348 -20.02 -8.99 -16.33
N GLN A 349 -19.12 -8.16 -15.83
CA GLN A 349 -19.24 -6.70 -15.91
C GLN A 349 -19.07 -6.21 -17.34
N ALA A 350 -18.10 -6.76 -18.09
CA ALA A 350 -17.94 -6.48 -19.51
C ALA A 350 -19.18 -6.85 -20.32
N VAL A 351 -19.75 -8.04 -20.09
CA VAL A 351 -21.00 -8.50 -20.72
C VAL A 351 -22.16 -7.56 -20.37
N LYS A 352 -22.32 -7.15 -19.11
CA LYS A 352 -23.36 -6.20 -18.71
C LYS A 352 -23.19 -4.83 -19.38
N LEU A 353 -21.97 -4.33 -19.49
CA LEU A 353 -21.66 -3.07 -20.17
C LEU A 353 -21.96 -3.17 -21.67
N VAL A 354 -21.53 -4.25 -22.32
CA VAL A 354 -21.81 -4.48 -23.75
C VAL A 354 -23.31 -4.65 -23.99
N ALA A 355 -23.98 -5.51 -23.22
CA ALA A 355 -25.42 -5.74 -23.36
C ALA A 355 -26.22 -4.48 -23.05
N GLY A 356 -25.85 -3.73 -21.99
CA GLY A 356 -26.43 -2.45 -21.66
C GLY A 356 -26.20 -1.41 -22.76
N GLY A 357 -24.96 -1.32 -23.28
CA GLY A 357 -24.62 -0.45 -24.39
C GLY A 357 -25.37 -0.76 -25.66
N VAL A 358 -25.45 -2.04 -26.05
CA VAL A 358 -26.24 -2.50 -27.21
C VAL A 358 -27.71 -2.22 -26.99
N GLY A 359 -28.28 -2.55 -25.84
CA GLY A 359 -29.68 -2.27 -25.51
C GLY A 359 -30.01 -0.78 -25.57
N THR A 360 -29.15 0.03 -25.00
CA THR A 360 -29.27 1.50 -25.06
C THR A 360 -29.18 2.01 -26.50
N ALA A 361 -28.24 1.49 -27.31
CA ALA A 361 -28.08 1.88 -28.71
C ALA A 361 -29.29 1.49 -29.56
N VAL A 362 -29.85 0.30 -29.35
CA VAL A 362 -31.05 -0.18 -30.04
C VAL A 362 -32.26 0.70 -29.68
N LEU A 363 -32.49 0.95 -28.39
CA LEU A 363 -33.56 1.83 -27.91
C LEU A 363 -33.40 3.23 -28.46
N ALA A 364 -32.19 3.71 -28.42
CA ALA A 364 -31.77 4.98 -28.93
C ALA A 364 -32.10 5.13 -30.43
N LEU A 365 -31.68 4.15 -31.22
CA LEU A 365 -31.97 4.11 -32.65
C LEU A 365 -33.49 4.07 -32.95
N ALA A 366 -34.24 3.26 -32.18
CA ALA A 366 -35.69 3.18 -32.32
C ALA A 366 -36.38 4.52 -32.00
N LEU A 367 -35.98 5.20 -30.93
CA LEU A 367 -36.50 6.52 -30.57
C LEU A 367 -36.12 7.59 -31.61
N LEU A 368 -34.90 7.54 -32.12
CA LEU A 368 -34.43 8.46 -33.15
C LEU A 368 -35.23 8.27 -34.45
N THR A 369 -35.46 7.00 -34.84
CA THR A 369 -36.26 6.68 -36.05
C THR A 369 -37.70 7.14 -35.91
N ALA A 370 -38.33 6.86 -34.76
CA ALA A 370 -39.69 7.31 -34.47
C ALA A 370 -39.81 8.83 -34.48
N ALA A 371 -38.85 9.56 -33.88
CA ALA A 371 -38.83 11.00 -33.85
C ALA A 371 -38.58 11.60 -35.27
N SER A 372 -37.73 10.99 -36.07
CA SER A 372 -37.50 11.38 -37.45
C SER A 372 -38.78 11.23 -38.31
N HIS A 373 -39.49 10.12 -38.19
CA HIS A 373 -40.77 9.93 -38.87
C HIS A 373 -41.84 10.95 -38.41
N ALA A 374 -41.87 11.28 -37.12
CA ALA A 374 -42.77 12.30 -36.61
C ALA A 374 -42.46 13.69 -37.21
N ILE A 375 -41.17 14.05 -37.35
CA ILE A 375 -40.76 15.31 -38.01
C ILE A 375 -41.17 15.31 -39.49
N GLU A 376 -41.00 14.20 -40.19
CA GLU A 376 -41.42 14.06 -41.59
C GLU A 376 -42.92 14.24 -41.77
N ALA A 377 -43.73 13.76 -40.84
CA ALA A 377 -45.18 13.88 -40.85
C ALA A 377 -45.69 15.32 -40.58
N LEU A 378 -44.87 16.23 -40.10
CA LEU A 378 -45.27 17.62 -39.84
C LEU A 378 -45.60 18.35 -41.18
N THR A 379 -46.58 19.21 -41.14
CA THR A 379 -47.03 20.04 -42.31
C THR A 379 -46.24 21.33 -42.49
N VAL A 380 -45.01 21.36 -41.99
CA VAL A 380 -44.12 22.53 -42.05
C VAL A 380 -43.18 22.49 -43.27
N GLY A 381 -42.63 23.63 -43.67
CA GLY A 381 -41.72 23.72 -44.80
C GLY A 381 -40.40 22.95 -44.57
N PHE A 382 -39.72 22.60 -45.67
CA PHE A 382 -38.50 21.79 -45.68
C PHE A 382 -37.40 22.37 -44.75
N GLY A 383 -37.21 23.70 -44.72
CA GLY A 383 -36.20 24.31 -43.85
C GLY A 383 -36.42 24.05 -42.36
N TRP A 384 -37.68 24.06 -41.90
CA TRP A 384 -38.03 23.75 -40.53
C TRP A 384 -37.82 22.26 -40.20
N LYS A 385 -38.15 21.35 -41.14
CA LYS A 385 -37.90 19.91 -40.96
C LYS A 385 -36.40 19.64 -40.85
N ALA A 386 -35.59 20.24 -41.67
CA ALA A 386 -34.14 20.10 -41.65
C ALA A 386 -33.54 20.60 -40.31
N LEU A 387 -34.00 21.76 -39.82
CA LEU A 387 -33.57 22.31 -38.53
C LEU A 387 -33.96 21.41 -37.36
N LEU A 388 -35.20 20.93 -37.31
CA LEU A 388 -35.68 20.03 -36.28
C LEU A 388 -34.91 18.70 -36.26
N SER A 389 -34.63 18.15 -37.46
CA SER A 389 -33.82 16.93 -37.57
C SER A 389 -32.38 17.15 -37.10
N LEU A 390 -31.75 18.27 -37.43
CA LEU A 390 -30.41 18.61 -36.96
C LEU A 390 -30.37 18.73 -35.44
N VAL A 391 -31.32 19.45 -34.84
CA VAL A 391 -31.42 19.58 -33.37
C VAL A 391 -31.63 18.19 -32.72
N LEU A 392 -32.50 17.36 -33.28
CA LEU A 392 -32.74 16.00 -32.81
C LEU A 392 -31.45 15.18 -32.82
N TYR A 393 -30.71 15.15 -33.92
CA TYR A 393 -29.47 14.38 -34.03
C TYR A 393 -28.38 14.89 -33.10
N LEU A 394 -28.23 16.20 -32.94
CA LEU A 394 -27.24 16.80 -32.03
C LEU A 394 -27.57 16.52 -30.56
N THR A 395 -28.82 16.72 -30.16
CA THR A 395 -29.26 16.44 -28.76
C THR A 395 -29.16 14.96 -28.43
N PHE A 396 -29.55 14.11 -29.37
CA PHE A 396 -29.48 12.67 -29.19
C PHE A 396 -28.03 12.16 -29.11
N GLY A 397 -27.15 12.68 -29.95
CA GLY A 397 -25.72 12.39 -29.91
C GLY A 397 -25.09 12.81 -28.56
N ALA A 398 -25.42 14.01 -28.10
CA ALA A 398 -24.96 14.51 -26.81
C ALA A 398 -25.47 13.68 -25.62
N LEU A 399 -26.76 13.30 -25.60
CA LEU A 399 -27.36 12.47 -24.58
C LEU A 399 -26.78 11.05 -24.58
N SER A 400 -26.56 10.45 -25.75
CA SER A 400 -25.97 9.13 -25.89
C SER A 400 -24.51 9.11 -25.38
N ALA A 401 -23.72 10.11 -25.71
CA ALA A 401 -22.36 10.30 -25.23
C ALA A 401 -22.34 10.48 -23.69
N SER A 402 -23.24 11.30 -23.16
CA SER A 402 -23.36 11.54 -21.72
C SER A 402 -23.81 10.29 -20.96
N ALA A 403 -24.74 9.49 -21.53
CA ALA A 403 -25.18 8.23 -20.94
C ALA A 403 -24.06 7.17 -20.92
N LEU A 404 -23.25 7.12 -22.00
CA LEU A 404 -22.09 6.22 -22.08
C LEU A 404 -21.04 6.58 -21.03
N VAL A 405 -20.75 7.86 -20.87
CA VAL A 405 -19.84 8.37 -19.84
C VAL A 405 -20.41 8.08 -18.45
N ALA A 406 -21.70 8.33 -18.22
CA ALA A 406 -22.34 8.07 -16.93
C ALA A 406 -22.36 6.58 -16.58
N ALA A 407 -22.58 5.69 -17.57
CA ALA A 407 -22.52 4.24 -17.36
C ALA A 407 -21.10 3.76 -17.04
N ALA A 408 -20.09 4.30 -17.72
CA ALA A 408 -18.68 4.04 -17.41
C ALA A 408 -18.27 4.58 -16.02
N VAL A 409 -18.98 5.58 -15.50
CA VAL A 409 -18.71 6.27 -14.22
C VAL A 409 -19.32 5.55 -13.01
N ARG A 410 -20.35 4.71 -13.19
CA ARG A 410 -21.08 4.05 -12.10
C ARG A 410 -20.58 2.66 -11.73
N ILE A 411 -19.27 2.44 -11.69
CA ILE A 411 -18.70 1.17 -11.17
C ILE A 411 -18.51 1.35 -9.67
N PRO A 412 -19.26 0.64 -8.81
CA PRO A 412 -19.04 0.70 -7.36
C PRO A 412 -17.68 0.07 -7.05
N GLY A 413 -16.81 0.80 -6.39
CA GLY A 413 -15.63 0.22 -5.72
C GLY A 413 -15.99 -0.10 -4.28
N ASP A 414 -15.70 -1.29 -3.81
CA ASP A 414 -15.75 -1.60 -2.38
C ASP A 414 -14.63 -0.83 -1.67
N GLU A 415 -14.92 -0.29 -0.50
CA GLU A 415 -13.97 0.47 0.30
C GLU A 415 -13.10 -0.49 1.14
N PRO A 416 -11.78 -0.64 0.87
CA PRO A 416 -10.91 -1.51 1.67
C PRO A 416 -10.64 -0.96 3.08
N VAL A 417 -10.95 0.29 3.37
CA VAL A 417 -10.71 0.90 4.69
C VAL A 417 -11.49 0.17 5.80
N ARG A 418 -12.70 -0.29 5.52
CA ARG A 418 -13.54 -0.99 6.52
C ARG A 418 -12.96 -2.33 6.99
N PRO A 419 -12.43 -3.20 6.11
CA PRO A 419 -11.78 -4.45 6.53
C PRO A 419 -10.55 -4.21 7.41
N LEU A 420 -9.69 -3.24 7.08
CA LEU A 420 -8.49 -2.94 7.84
C LEU A 420 -8.81 -2.49 9.27
N ARG A 421 -9.74 -1.54 9.43
CA ARG A 421 -10.18 -1.09 10.76
C ARG A 421 -10.78 -2.22 11.58
N ALA A 422 -11.62 -3.06 10.97
CA ALA A 422 -12.21 -4.21 11.65
C ALA A 422 -11.16 -5.24 12.10
N ALA A 423 -10.13 -5.47 11.27
CA ALA A 423 -8.99 -6.30 11.62
C ALA A 423 -8.19 -5.69 12.79
N ALA A 424 -7.88 -4.39 12.71
CA ALA A 424 -7.17 -3.66 13.76
C ALA A 424 -7.90 -3.77 15.12
N GLU A 425 -9.23 -3.60 15.12
CA GLU A 425 -10.02 -3.73 16.34
C GLU A 425 -10.02 -5.16 16.91
N ARG A 426 -10.07 -6.18 16.04
CA ARG A 426 -9.99 -7.58 16.48
C ARG A 426 -8.62 -7.91 17.07
N ILE A 427 -7.54 -7.43 16.45
CA ILE A 427 -6.17 -7.58 16.95
C ILE A 427 -6.02 -6.88 18.29
N ALA A 428 -6.49 -5.63 18.42
CA ALA A 428 -6.46 -4.89 19.66
C ALA A 428 -7.19 -5.61 20.81
N LYS A 429 -8.36 -6.23 20.51
CA LYS A 429 -9.09 -7.04 21.49
C LYS A 429 -8.38 -8.33 21.85
N LEU A 430 -7.80 -9.03 20.87
CA LEU A 430 -7.12 -10.31 21.07
C LEU A 430 -5.83 -10.18 21.87
N LEU A 431 -5.05 -9.14 21.58
CA LEU A 431 -3.75 -8.88 22.19
C LEU A 431 -3.81 -7.94 23.38
N ASP A 432 -4.93 -7.24 23.56
CA ASP A 432 -5.15 -6.16 24.53
C ASP A 432 -4.10 -5.03 24.40
N VAL A 433 -3.78 -4.65 23.16
CA VAL A 433 -2.85 -3.56 22.87
C VAL A 433 -3.58 -2.22 22.66
N PRO A 434 -3.04 -1.10 23.19
CA PRO A 434 -3.65 0.20 23.01
C PRO A 434 -3.51 0.78 21.61
N VAL A 435 -2.53 0.32 20.83
CA VAL A 435 -2.24 0.87 19.50
C VAL A 435 -2.10 -0.25 18.49
N VAL A 436 -2.80 -0.09 17.36
CA VAL A 436 -2.60 -0.89 16.14
C VAL A 436 -2.35 0.07 14.99
N THR A 437 -1.30 -0.16 14.22
CA THR A 437 -1.01 0.67 13.04
C THR A 437 -0.77 -0.16 11.80
N PHE A 438 -1.34 0.32 10.69
CA PHE A 438 -1.15 -0.20 9.34
C PHE A 438 -0.66 0.91 8.40
N GLY A 439 -0.28 0.52 7.18
CA GLY A 439 -0.04 1.37 6.01
C GLY A 439 -0.96 0.97 4.88
N HIS A 440 -0.42 0.69 3.69
CA HIS A 440 -1.04 0.05 2.54
C HIS A 440 -2.05 0.90 1.75
N THR A 441 -2.95 1.62 2.43
CA THR A 441 -4.00 2.38 1.72
C THR A 441 -3.54 3.74 1.24
N HIS A 442 -2.37 4.19 1.67
CA HIS A 442 -1.79 5.52 1.40
C HIS A 442 -2.64 6.68 1.94
N ASP A 443 -3.62 6.39 2.78
CA ASP A 443 -4.56 7.33 3.34
C ASP A 443 -4.32 7.42 4.85
N GLU A 444 -4.17 8.63 5.37
CA GLU A 444 -3.94 8.85 6.79
C GLU A 444 -5.24 8.65 7.56
N VAL A 445 -5.22 7.75 8.54
CA VAL A 445 -6.40 7.45 9.38
C VAL A 445 -6.03 7.50 10.85
N VAL A 446 -6.87 8.14 11.63
CA VAL A 446 -6.87 8.07 13.10
C VAL A 446 -8.25 7.67 13.55
N SER A 447 -8.39 6.50 14.16
CA SER A 447 -9.70 5.98 14.56
C SER A 447 -9.64 5.34 15.93
N ALA A 448 -10.65 5.62 16.75
CA ALA A 448 -10.83 4.93 18.01
C ALA A 448 -11.34 3.50 17.78
N ILE A 449 -10.73 2.53 18.45
CA ILE A 449 -11.13 1.13 18.44
C ILE A 449 -11.30 0.59 19.86
N GLY A 450 -12.09 -0.48 20.00
CA GLY A 450 -12.25 -1.17 21.27
C GLY A 450 -11.10 -2.16 21.51
N ARG A 451 -10.66 -2.28 22.78
CA ARG A 451 -9.81 -3.39 23.25
C ARG A 451 -10.43 -4.03 24.50
N THR A 452 -9.87 -5.13 24.97
CA THR A 452 -10.43 -5.87 26.12
C THR A 452 -10.44 -5.03 27.39
N SER A 453 -9.36 -4.29 27.66
CA SER A 453 -9.23 -3.45 28.87
C SER A 453 -9.67 -1.98 28.67
N GLY A 454 -10.38 -1.63 27.57
CA GLY A 454 -10.87 -0.29 27.35
C GLY A 454 -10.78 0.22 25.92
N ARG A 455 -10.37 1.47 25.73
CA ARG A 455 -10.23 2.12 24.42
C ARG A 455 -8.81 1.97 23.90
N GLY A 456 -8.68 1.75 22.60
CA GLY A 456 -7.44 1.78 21.85
C GLY A 456 -7.54 2.69 20.63
N TRP A 457 -6.47 2.72 19.84
CA TRP A 457 -6.35 3.54 18.64
C TRP A 457 -5.86 2.71 17.46
N TYR A 458 -6.49 2.93 16.32
CA TYR A 458 -6.01 2.48 15.02
C TYR A 458 -5.45 3.68 14.26
N PHE A 459 -4.24 3.50 13.72
CA PHE A 459 -3.60 4.48 12.85
C PHE A 459 -3.30 3.85 11.50
N ASN A 460 -3.46 4.63 10.45
CA ASN A 460 -2.81 4.36 9.18
C ASN A 460 -1.81 5.50 8.92
N THR A 461 -0.58 5.14 8.62
CA THR A 461 0.52 6.10 8.50
C THR A 461 0.53 6.87 7.19
N GLY A 462 -0.42 6.59 6.28
CA GLY A 462 -0.45 7.24 4.97
C GLY A 462 0.74 6.86 4.09
N THR A 463 1.31 7.82 3.38
CA THR A 463 2.44 7.59 2.47
C THR A 463 3.36 8.80 2.38
N TRP A 464 4.61 8.56 1.97
CA TRP A 464 5.60 9.59 1.63
C TRP A 464 5.62 9.94 0.15
N LEU A 465 4.61 9.52 -0.60
CA LEU A 465 4.49 9.80 -2.02
C LEU A 465 3.56 10.98 -2.30
N ALA A 466 3.72 11.55 -3.48
CA ALA A 466 2.69 12.40 -4.06
C ALA A 466 1.48 11.54 -4.44
N VAL A 467 0.31 11.89 -3.92
CA VAL A 467 -0.94 11.19 -4.19
C VAL A 467 -1.99 12.15 -4.75
N PHE A 468 -2.93 11.63 -5.54
CA PHE A 468 -4.08 12.40 -5.97
C PHE A 468 -5.19 12.33 -4.93
N THR A 469 -5.82 13.48 -4.69
CA THR A 469 -6.97 13.54 -3.79
C THR A 469 -8.29 13.15 -4.48
N HIS A 470 -9.30 13.00 -3.67
CA HIS A 470 -10.63 12.45 -3.88
C HIS A 470 -11.42 12.95 -5.07
N ASP A 471 -11.58 14.25 -5.21
CA ASP A 471 -12.66 14.81 -6.04
C ASP A 471 -12.18 15.40 -7.36
N VAL A 472 -10.95 15.79 -7.42
CA VAL A 472 -10.40 16.51 -8.57
C VAL A 472 -9.05 15.91 -8.91
N LEU A 473 -8.82 14.84 -9.44
CA LEU A 473 -7.54 14.28 -9.91
C LEU A 473 -6.36 15.30 -9.97
N MET A 474 -6.29 16.11 -8.93
CA MET A 474 -5.25 17.09 -8.71
C MET A 474 -4.22 16.46 -7.79
N PRO A 475 -2.92 16.58 -8.08
CA PRO A 475 -1.91 16.19 -7.12
C PRO A 475 -2.14 16.97 -5.82
N ARG A 476 -1.92 16.34 -4.67
CA ARG A 476 -1.77 17.10 -3.44
C ARG A 476 -0.74 18.19 -3.69
N GLU A 477 -1.01 19.40 -3.26
CA GLU A 477 -0.06 20.50 -3.37
C GLU A 477 1.25 20.16 -2.66
N ARG A 478 1.19 19.28 -1.64
CA ARG A 478 2.35 18.81 -0.88
C ARG A 478 2.18 17.36 -0.46
N VAL A 479 3.27 16.61 -0.52
CA VAL A 479 3.41 15.34 0.19
C VAL A 479 3.33 15.61 1.69
N GLN A 480 2.62 14.79 2.45
CA GLN A 480 2.49 15.05 3.88
C GLN A 480 3.64 14.49 4.72
N TYR A 481 4.47 13.60 4.21
CA TYR A 481 5.57 12.98 4.97
C TYR A 481 5.12 12.51 6.36
N THR A 482 4.07 11.71 6.40
CA THR A 482 3.40 11.30 7.63
C THR A 482 4.18 10.24 8.38
N PHE A 483 4.11 10.27 9.69
CA PHE A 483 4.71 9.29 10.58
C PHE A 483 3.92 9.16 11.88
N LEU A 484 3.88 7.95 12.43
CA LEU A 484 3.36 7.72 13.76
C LEU A 484 4.51 7.77 14.76
N ARG A 485 4.36 8.58 15.80
CA ARG A 485 5.26 8.64 16.95
C ARG A 485 4.58 8.04 18.18
N VAL A 486 5.25 7.13 18.88
CA VAL A 486 4.77 6.60 20.16
C VAL A 486 5.82 6.83 21.23
N ARG A 487 5.54 7.75 22.14
CA ARG A 487 6.37 8.07 23.31
C ARG A 487 5.72 7.49 24.56
N GLY A 488 6.42 6.55 25.22
CA GLY A 488 5.76 5.76 26.27
C GLY A 488 4.54 5.03 25.69
N ASN A 489 3.34 5.44 26.13
CA ASN A 489 2.06 4.92 25.64
C ASN A 489 1.23 5.96 24.87
N GLU A 490 1.81 7.10 24.54
CA GLU A 490 1.11 8.18 23.84
C GLU A 490 1.41 8.14 22.34
N PRO A 491 0.46 7.70 21.50
CA PRO A 491 0.60 7.69 20.06
C PRO A 491 0.14 9.02 19.46
N GLU A 492 0.89 9.54 18.51
CA GLU A 492 0.58 10.76 17.76
C GLU A 492 0.88 10.55 16.27
N LEU A 493 -0.12 10.74 15.41
CA LEU A 493 0.09 10.81 13.97
C LEU A 493 0.48 12.25 13.59
N LEU A 494 1.64 12.40 12.99
CA LEU A 494 2.26 13.68 12.69
C LEU A 494 2.72 13.71 11.23
N GLN A 495 3.01 14.89 10.71
CA GLN A 495 3.70 15.08 9.45
C GLN A 495 5.03 15.81 9.65
N TRP A 496 6.02 15.44 8.86
CA TRP A 496 7.27 16.17 8.75
C TRP A 496 7.13 17.36 7.80
N SER A 497 7.68 18.49 8.16
CA SER A 497 7.71 19.68 7.29
C SER A 497 9.15 20.01 6.88
N PRO A 498 9.61 19.65 5.67
CA PRO A 498 10.97 19.91 5.22
C PRO A 498 11.34 21.40 5.28
N GLY A 499 10.41 22.28 4.88
CA GLY A 499 10.62 23.73 4.86
C GLY A 499 10.74 24.37 6.25
N ARG A 500 10.25 23.71 7.30
CA ARG A 500 10.33 24.18 8.69
C ARG A 500 11.30 23.38 9.54
N GLY A 501 11.68 22.18 9.10
CA GLY A 501 12.61 21.31 9.81
C GLY A 501 12.07 20.72 11.13
N HIS A 502 10.76 20.61 11.28
CA HIS A 502 10.12 20.04 12.47
C HIS A 502 8.76 19.39 12.14
N GLU A 503 8.18 18.69 13.12
CA GLU A 503 6.87 18.08 13.01
C GLU A 503 5.74 19.11 13.03
N MET A 504 4.62 18.70 12.41
CA MET A 504 3.36 19.44 12.36
C MET A 504 2.18 18.48 12.55
N PRO A 505 0.99 18.98 12.93
CA PRO A 505 -0.22 18.17 12.88
C PRO A 505 -0.49 17.65 11.46
N VAL A 506 -0.94 16.40 11.36
CA VAL A 506 -1.34 15.82 10.07
C VAL A 506 -2.68 16.40 9.60
N VAL A 507 -2.82 16.55 8.29
CA VAL A 507 -4.09 16.93 7.67
C VAL A 507 -4.76 15.67 7.14
N LEU A 508 -5.81 15.22 7.81
CA LEU A 508 -6.61 14.06 7.36
C LEU A 508 -7.43 14.45 6.13
N LEU A 509 -7.49 13.55 5.15
CA LEU A 509 -8.26 13.77 3.91
C LEU A 509 -9.75 13.53 4.09
N GLU A 510 -10.10 12.54 4.90
CA GLU A 510 -11.45 12.25 5.35
C GLU A 510 -11.40 12.09 6.87
N GLU A 511 -12.20 12.85 7.59
CA GLU A 511 -12.66 12.36 8.86
C GLU A 511 -13.56 11.16 8.52
N GLU A 512 -13.14 9.92 8.82
CA GLU A 512 -14.12 8.85 8.89
C GLU A 512 -15.26 9.40 9.75
N PRO A 513 -16.53 9.39 9.26
CA PRO A 513 -17.62 9.76 10.13
C PRO A 513 -17.46 8.87 11.34
N VAL A 514 -17.00 9.44 12.43
CA VAL A 514 -17.11 8.83 13.73
C VAL A 514 -18.60 8.56 13.77
N ASN A 515 -19.00 7.29 13.56
CA ASN A 515 -20.28 6.85 14.02
C ASN A 515 -20.18 7.12 15.51
N SER A 516 -20.45 8.36 15.81
CA SER A 516 -20.50 8.91 17.13
C SER A 516 -21.64 8.18 17.84
N VAL A 517 -21.31 7.07 18.41
CA VAL A 517 -21.78 6.87 19.76
C VAL A 517 -21.04 7.97 20.53
N THR A 518 -21.51 9.18 20.42
CA THR A 518 -21.31 10.23 21.39
C THR A 518 -21.90 9.66 22.67
N VAL A 519 -21.07 8.95 23.43
CA VAL A 519 -21.27 8.85 24.86
C VAL A 519 -21.08 10.29 25.31
N PRO A 520 -22.13 10.98 25.78
CA PRO A 520 -22.00 12.32 26.35
C PRO A 520 -20.87 12.23 27.40
N PRO A 521 -19.99 13.22 27.53
CA PRO A 521 -19.03 13.24 28.62
C PRO A 521 -19.78 13.00 29.92
N GLU A 522 -19.22 12.23 30.82
CA GLU A 522 -19.82 11.80 32.09
C GLU A 522 -20.30 12.98 32.94
N GLU A 523 -19.80 14.19 32.68
CA GLU A 523 -20.23 15.46 33.30
C GLU A 523 -21.65 15.93 32.95
N GLN A 524 -22.35 15.32 31.98
CA GLN A 524 -23.70 15.70 31.60
C GLN A 524 -24.80 14.74 32.13
N ARG A 525 -24.45 13.77 32.95
CA ARG A 525 -25.48 13.00 33.67
C ARG A 525 -25.92 13.81 34.89
N PRO A 526 -27.20 14.19 34.99
CA PRO A 526 -27.70 14.78 36.23
C PRO A 526 -27.50 13.77 37.35
N SER A 527 -26.89 14.21 38.45
CA SER A 527 -26.66 13.40 39.63
C SER A 527 -28.03 12.84 40.10
N PRO A 528 -28.16 11.53 40.34
CA PRO A 528 -29.36 10.97 40.91
C PRO A 528 -29.41 11.40 42.38
N GLY A 529 -30.29 12.36 42.70
CA GLY A 529 -30.62 12.67 44.09
C GLY A 529 -30.56 14.15 44.47
N GLN A 530 -31.43 14.94 43.89
CA GLN A 530 -31.98 16.12 44.59
C GLN A 530 -33.49 16.22 44.26
N ASP A 531 -34.26 15.35 44.92
CA ASP A 531 -35.68 15.56 45.10
C ASP A 531 -35.86 16.79 46.01
N HIS A 532 -36.10 17.95 45.42
CA HIS A 532 -36.69 19.07 46.15
C HIS A 532 -38.15 18.76 46.47
N ARG A 533 -38.37 18.36 47.71
CA ARG A 533 -39.69 18.48 48.36
C ARG A 533 -40.11 19.94 48.29
N ALA A 534 -41.02 20.27 47.40
CA ALA A 534 -41.82 21.47 47.48
C ALA A 534 -42.79 21.30 48.62
N SER A 535 -42.58 22.01 49.71
CA SER A 535 -43.55 22.19 50.79
C SER A 535 -44.66 23.05 50.26
N VAL A 536 -45.90 22.50 50.37
CA VAL A 536 -47.15 23.23 50.28
C VAL A 536 -47.27 24.11 51.52
N GLY A 537 -47.50 25.38 51.32
CA GLY A 537 -47.97 26.37 52.28
C GLY A 537 -48.68 27.44 51.51
#